data_c43d4648cd9284192813e959c771ec71
#
_entry.id   c43d4648cd9284192813e959c771ec71
#
_cell.length_a   1.000
_cell.length_b   1.000
_cell.length_c   1.000
_cell.angle_alpha   90.00
_cell.angle_beta   90.00
_cell.angle_gamma   90.00
#
_symmetry.space_group_name_H-M   'P 1'
#
loop_
_entity.id
_entity.type
_entity.pdbx_description
1 polymer ?
#
loop_
_entity_poly.entity_id
_entity_poly.type
_entity_poly.pdbx_seq_one_letter_code
_entity_poly.pdbx_strand_id
1 'polypeptide(L)' 'MKRYFINYKTDAITTETDHEQIAQYLANGWVELSEEEYAREYVRIWDRVVNGRY' A
#
# COMPACT_ATOMS: atom_id res chain seq x y z
N MET A 1 -13.31 8.53 -5.28
CA MET A 1 -11.96 9.05 -5.11
C MET A 1 -11.02 7.92 -4.72
N LYS A 2 -9.89 7.82 -5.38
CA LYS A 2 -8.94 6.73 -5.14
C LYS A 2 -8.22 6.90 -3.81
N ARG A 3 -8.13 5.84 -3.04
CA ARG A 3 -7.43 5.82 -1.76
C ARG A 3 -6.34 4.76 -1.81
N TYR A 4 -5.29 4.98 -1.04
CA TYR A 4 -4.06 4.20 -1.10
C TYR A 4 -3.83 3.48 0.21
N PHE A 5 -3.42 2.20 0.14
CA PHE A 5 -3.23 1.38 1.33
C PHE A 5 -1.96 0.55 1.24
N ILE A 6 -1.39 0.27 2.40
CA ILE A 6 -0.26 -0.63 2.52
C ILE A 6 -0.51 -1.64 3.64
N ASN A 7 -0.05 -2.86 3.43
CA ASN A 7 0.00 -3.88 4.48
C ASN A 7 1.47 -4.09 4.83
N TYR A 8 1.89 -3.57 5.99
CA TYR A 8 3.29 -3.64 6.39
C TYR A 8 3.78 -5.04 6.71
N LYS A 9 2.87 -5.98 6.98
CA LYS A 9 3.25 -7.37 7.24
C LYS A 9 3.75 -8.08 5.99
N THR A 10 3.17 -7.74 4.85
CA THR A 10 3.48 -8.41 3.58
C THR A 10 4.17 -7.49 2.58
N ASP A 11 4.28 -6.20 2.89
CA ASP A 11 4.74 -5.16 1.96
C ASP A 11 3.88 -5.06 0.71
N ALA A 12 2.62 -5.46 0.80
CA ALA A 12 1.69 -5.32 -0.31
C ALA A 12 1.08 -3.92 -0.31
N ILE A 13 0.97 -3.32 -1.49
CA ILE A 13 0.31 -2.02 -1.64
C ILE A 13 -0.81 -2.12 -2.65
N THR A 14 -1.85 -1.33 -2.47
CA THR A 14 -3.00 -1.34 -3.35
C THR A 14 -3.71 0.01 -3.35
N THR A 15 -4.57 0.19 -4.34
CA THR A 15 -5.47 1.35 -4.40
C THR A 15 -6.90 0.85 -4.47
N GLU A 16 -7.83 1.65 -3.94
CA GLU A 16 -9.23 1.24 -3.89
C GLU A 16 -10.14 2.46 -3.98
N THR A 17 -11.28 2.30 -4.64
CA THR A 17 -12.29 3.35 -4.74
C THR A 17 -13.61 2.95 -4.07
N ASP A 18 -13.83 1.65 -3.87
CA ASP A 18 -15.08 1.14 -3.30
C ASP A 18 -15.07 1.27 -1.76
N HIS A 19 -16.08 1.95 -1.23
CA HIS A 19 -16.20 2.19 0.21
C HIS A 19 -16.23 0.90 1.04
N GLU A 20 -16.89 -0.14 0.54
CA GLU A 20 -16.98 -1.40 1.28
C GLU A 20 -15.60 -2.06 1.37
N GLN A 21 -14.84 -2.04 0.29
CA GLN A 21 -13.50 -2.61 0.28
C GLN A 21 -12.54 -1.80 1.14
N ILE A 22 -12.68 -0.47 1.12
CA ILE A 22 -11.88 0.41 1.97
C ILE A 22 -12.10 0.06 3.44
N ALA A 23 -13.35 -0.13 3.85
CA ALA A 23 -13.67 -0.51 5.22
C ALA A 23 -13.04 -1.85 5.59
N GLN A 24 -13.03 -2.81 4.67
CA GLN A 24 -12.42 -4.10 4.90
C GLN A 24 -10.89 -4.01 5.05
N TYR A 25 -10.25 -3.21 4.22
CA TYR A 25 -8.80 -3.01 4.34
C TYR A 25 -8.44 -2.46 5.72
N LEU A 26 -9.17 -1.43 6.16
CA LEU A 26 -8.92 -0.82 7.46
C LEU A 26 -9.18 -1.81 8.59
N ALA A 27 -10.24 -2.61 8.48
CA ALA A 27 -10.56 -3.63 9.48
C ALA A 27 -9.52 -4.74 9.55
N ASN A 28 -8.82 -5.00 8.45
CA ASN A 28 -7.81 -6.05 8.37
C ASN A 28 -6.38 -5.56 8.63
N GLY A 29 -6.23 -4.35 9.15
CA GLY A 29 -4.94 -3.86 9.55
C GLY A 29 -4.13 -3.16 8.47
N TRP A 30 -4.72 -2.90 7.32
CA TRP A 30 -4.06 -2.10 6.30
C TRP A 30 -4.02 -0.65 6.75
N VAL A 31 -2.97 0.05 6.37
CA VAL A 31 -2.75 1.45 6.72
C VAL A 31 -3.02 2.31 5.50
N GLU A 32 -3.84 3.33 5.67
CA GLU A 32 -4.12 4.26 4.59
C GLU A 32 -2.98 5.27 4.46
N LEU A 33 -2.56 5.52 3.21
CA LEU A 33 -1.47 6.43 2.89
C LEU A 33 -2.01 7.61 2.07
N SER A 34 -1.33 8.73 2.15
CA SER A 34 -1.53 9.81 1.19
C SER A 34 -0.92 9.39 -0.15
N GLU A 35 -1.27 10.11 -1.22
CA GLU A 35 -0.70 9.85 -2.54
C GLU A 35 0.83 9.94 -2.50
N GLU A 36 1.35 10.95 -1.81
CA GLU A 36 2.78 11.15 -1.67
C GLU A 36 3.45 10.01 -0.90
N GLU A 37 2.85 9.59 0.19
CA GLU A 37 3.35 8.45 0.97
C GLU A 37 3.33 7.16 0.15
N TYR A 38 2.26 6.96 -0.61
CA TYR A 38 2.13 5.80 -1.47
C TYR A 38 3.26 5.75 -2.51
N ALA A 39 3.57 6.88 -3.12
CA ALA A 39 4.66 6.96 -4.10
C ALA A 39 5.99 6.58 -3.47
N ARG A 40 6.25 7.05 -2.24
CA ARG A 40 7.49 6.69 -1.53
C ARG A 40 7.57 5.22 -1.19
N GLU A 41 6.49 4.64 -0.72
CA GLU A 41 6.45 3.22 -0.38
C GLU A 41 6.57 2.35 -1.64
N TYR A 42 5.99 2.80 -2.74
CA TYR A 42 6.09 2.11 -4.01
C TYR A 42 7.56 2.01 -4.45
N VAL A 43 8.28 3.12 -4.38
CA VAL A 43 9.70 3.17 -4.74
C VAL A 43 10.52 2.27 -3.80
N ARG A 44 10.24 2.32 -2.49
CA ARG A 44 10.94 1.49 -1.51
C ARG A 44 10.77 0.01 -1.81
N ILE A 45 9.54 -0.41 -2.09
CA ILE A 45 9.23 -1.82 -2.37
C ILE A 45 9.89 -2.26 -3.67
N TRP A 46 9.81 -1.44 -4.71
CA TRP A 46 10.45 -1.71 -5.99
C TRP A 46 11.96 -1.85 -5.85
N ASP A 47 12.58 -0.93 -5.13
CA ASP A 47 14.02 -0.96 -4.90
C ASP A 47 14.44 -2.24 -4.22
N ARG A 48 13.66 -2.68 -3.23
CA ARG A 48 13.91 -3.92 -2.52
C ARG A 48 13.80 -5.15 -3.44
N VAL A 49 12.79 -5.16 -4.31
CA VAL A 49 12.58 -6.28 -5.23
C VAL A 49 13.67 -6.32 -6.29
N VAL A 50 14.06 -5.17 -6.84
CA VAL A 50 15.03 -5.10 -7.92
C VAL A 50 16.46 -5.27 -7.39
N ASN A 51 16.79 -4.63 -6.26
CA ASN A 51 18.15 -4.58 -5.73
C ASN A 51 18.41 -5.54 -4.57
N GLY A 52 17.38 -6.15 -4.03
CA GLY A 52 17.49 -7.05 -2.89
C GLY A 52 17.74 -8.50 -3.25
N ARG A 53 18.02 -8.78 -4.50
CA ARG A 53 18.20 -10.15 -4.98
C ARG A 53 19.60 -10.72 -4.75
N TYR A 54 20.46 -9.90 -4.26
CA TYR A 54 21.84 -10.31 -4.03
C TYR A 54 22.02 -10.76 -2.56
#